data_05d3b068e4f4d312d873cc8bf0c48792
#
_entry.id   05d3b068e4f4d312d873cc8bf0c48792
#
_cell.length_a   1.000
_cell.length_b   1.000
_cell.length_c   1.000
_cell.angle_alpha   90.00
_cell.angle_beta   90.00
_cell.angle_gamma   90.00
#
_symmetry.space_group_name_H-M   'P 1'
#
loop_
_entity.id
_entity.type
_entity.pdbx_description
1 polymer ?
#
loop_
_entity_poly.entity_id
_entity_poly.type
_entity_poly.pdbx_seq_one_letter_code
_entity_poly.pdbx_strand_id
1 'polypeptide(L)'
;RGAEARGIKVIIAAAGMAAHLPGVIAAMTTLPVISLPINSTLDGMDALLAIVQMPPGIPVATVAINGAMNAALLAVQMLAISDKELAEKFAEYKNDLKKKIVKANEELKEVSFKFKTN
;
A
#
# COMPACT_ATOMS: atom_id res chain seq x y z
N ARG A 1 6.55 18.19 11.01
CA ARG A 1 7.53 18.18 12.13
C ARG A 1 6.85 17.68 13.40
N GLY A 2 7.59 17.05 14.30
CA GLY A 2 7.04 16.57 15.59
C GLY A 2 6.29 15.23 15.53
N ALA A 3 6.30 14.51 14.42
CA ALA A 3 5.64 13.21 14.32
C ALA A 3 6.25 12.17 15.28
N GLU A 4 7.57 12.08 15.31
CA GLU A 4 8.32 11.17 16.20
C GLU A 4 8.04 11.42 17.68
N ALA A 5 8.04 12.70 18.09
CA ALA A 5 7.74 13.10 19.47
C ALA A 5 6.31 12.73 19.91
N ARG A 6 5.40 12.52 18.96
CA ARG A 6 4.02 12.04 19.19
C ARG A 6 3.86 10.52 19.11
N GLY A 7 4.96 9.78 18.96
CA GLY A 7 4.96 8.32 18.87
C GLY A 7 4.53 7.76 17.51
N ILE A 8 4.45 8.59 16.46
CA ILE A 8 4.18 8.13 15.09
C ILE A 8 5.41 7.38 14.59
N LYS A 9 5.20 6.21 13.98
CA LYS A 9 6.28 5.34 13.51
C LYS A 9 6.31 5.17 11.99
N VAL A 10 5.19 5.42 11.31
CA VAL A 10 5.06 5.34 9.84
C VAL A 10 4.14 6.46 9.38
N ILE A 11 4.41 7.04 8.23
CA ILE A 11 3.58 8.09 7.63
C ILE A 11 3.08 7.61 6.27
N ILE A 12 1.78 7.70 6.04
CA ILE A 12 1.19 7.52 4.71
C ILE A 12 0.90 8.91 4.16
N ALA A 13 1.47 9.23 2.99
CA ALA A 13 1.30 10.52 2.33
C ALA A 13 0.67 10.29 0.94
N ALA A 14 -0.50 10.89 0.73
CA ALA A 14 -1.25 10.81 -0.52
C ALA A 14 -1.10 12.10 -1.32
N ALA A 15 -0.90 11.98 -2.63
CA ALA A 15 -0.85 13.12 -3.53
C ALA A 15 -1.41 12.75 -4.91
N GLY A 16 -2.17 13.68 -5.48
CA GLY A 16 -2.61 13.63 -6.87
C GLY A 16 -1.88 14.66 -7.73
N MET A 17 -2.12 14.66 -9.04
CA MET A 17 -1.44 15.52 -10.01
C MET A 17 0.09 15.34 -9.96
N ALA A 18 0.88 16.34 -10.31
CA ALA A 18 2.33 16.32 -10.23
C ALA A 18 2.88 16.75 -8.83
N ALA A 19 2.05 16.69 -7.78
CA ALA A 19 2.43 17.08 -6.44
C ALA A 19 3.31 16.02 -5.77
N HIS A 20 4.47 16.44 -5.25
CA HIS A 20 5.47 15.55 -4.65
C HIS A 20 5.46 15.61 -3.11
N LEU A 21 4.26 15.63 -2.51
CA LEU A 21 4.10 15.70 -1.05
C LEU A 21 4.84 14.58 -0.31
N PRO A 22 4.80 13.31 -0.73
CA PRO A 22 5.52 12.24 -0.03
C PRO A 22 7.02 12.46 0.03
N GLY A 23 7.63 12.95 -1.05
CA GLY A 23 9.06 13.25 -1.11
C GLY A 23 9.45 14.42 -0.19
N VAL A 24 8.63 15.46 -0.13
CA VAL A 24 8.83 16.57 0.82
C VAL A 24 8.79 16.09 2.26
N ILE A 25 7.83 15.22 2.59
CA ILE A 25 7.71 14.63 3.94
C ILE A 25 8.93 13.75 4.23
N ALA A 26 9.32 12.87 3.30
CA ALA A 26 10.47 11.98 3.47
C ALA A 26 11.78 12.74 3.70
N ALA A 27 11.95 13.89 3.06
CA ALA A 27 13.13 14.76 3.29
C ALA A 27 13.14 15.44 4.67
N MET A 28 12.03 15.42 5.39
CA MET A 28 11.86 16.13 6.67
C MET A 28 11.79 15.21 7.90
N THR A 29 11.83 13.89 7.70
CA THR A 29 11.72 12.89 8.77
C THR A 29 12.60 11.69 8.48
N THR A 30 12.98 10.97 9.53
CA THR A 30 13.63 9.64 9.45
C THR A 30 12.62 8.50 9.51
N LEU A 31 11.34 8.81 9.73
CA LEU A 31 10.28 7.80 9.73
C LEU A 31 10.04 7.24 8.32
N PRO A 32 9.68 5.96 8.19
CA PRO A 32 9.25 5.40 6.92
C PRO A 32 8.06 6.18 6.35
N VAL A 33 8.15 6.56 5.08
CA VAL A 33 7.08 7.23 4.35
C VAL A 33 6.56 6.31 3.26
N ILE A 34 5.26 6.04 3.29
CA ILE A 34 4.53 5.31 2.25
C ILE A 34 3.83 6.34 1.38
N SER A 35 4.12 6.34 0.09
CA SER A 35 3.51 7.23 -0.86
C SER A 35 2.33 6.57 -1.58
N LEU A 36 1.21 7.28 -1.61
CA LEU A 36 -0.03 6.86 -2.22
C LEU A 36 -0.38 7.81 -3.37
N PRO A 37 -0.13 7.42 -4.62
CA PRO A 37 -0.56 8.22 -5.77
C PRO A 37 -2.08 8.20 -5.90
N ILE A 38 -2.68 9.37 -6.11
CA ILE A 38 -4.12 9.54 -6.26
C ILE A 38 -4.43 9.85 -7.72
N ASN A 39 -5.39 9.11 -8.28
CA ASN A 39 -5.91 9.41 -9.60
C ASN A 39 -6.73 10.71 -9.58
N SER A 40 -6.22 11.72 -10.25
CA SER A 40 -6.90 13.00 -10.48
C SER A 40 -6.76 13.48 -11.91
N THR A 41 -5.60 13.31 -12.52
CA THR A 41 -5.28 13.61 -13.92
C THR A 41 -4.49 12.46 -14.54
N LEU A 42 -4.48 12.30 -15.86
CA LEU A 42 -3.72 11.30 -16.59
C LEU A 42 -3.83 9.87 -16.03
N ASP A 43 -5.02 9.50 -15.54
CA ASP A 43 -5.28 8.22 -14.87
C ASP A 43 -4.35 7.95 -13.66
N GLY A 44 -3.81 9.00 -13.05
CA GLY A 44 -2.89 8.93 -11.92
C GLY A 44 -1.44 8.66 -12.28
N MET A 45 -1.11 8.54 -13.56
CA MET A 45 0.28 8.28 -14.02
C MET A 45 1.22 9.44 -13.69
N ASP A 46 0.77 10.67 -13.80
CA ASP A 46 1.52 11.86 -13.40
C ASP A 46 1.85 11.83 -11.89
N ALA A 47 0.88 11.47 -11.05
CA ALA A 47 1.09 11.32 -9.60
C ALA A 47 2.07 10.18 -9.28
N LEU A 48 1.89 9.01 -9.91
CA LEU A 48 2.79 7.87 -9.72
C LEU A 48 4.23 8.21 -10.11
N LEU A 49 4.45 8.77 -11.29
CA LEU A 49 5.80 9.10 -11.78
C LEU A 49 6.43 10.23 -10.97
N ALA A 50 5.66 11.22 -10.51
CA ALA A 50 6.16 12.28 -9.65
C ALA A 50 6.62 11.77 -8.28
N ILE A 51 5.98 10.73 -7.73
CA ILE A 51 6.22 10.23 -6.38
C ILE A 51 7.30 9.15 -6.37
N VAL A 52 7.35 8.27 -7.39
CA VAL A 52 8.24 7.10 -7.38
C VAL A 52 9.70 7.46 -7.66
N GLN A 53 9.95 8.55 -8.36
CA GLN A 53 11.29 9.02 -8.72
C GLN A 53 11.90 9.81 -7.55
N MET A 54 12.65 9.11 -6.71
CA MET A 54 13.32 9.70 -5.54
C MET A 54 14.83 9.76 -5.71
N PRO A 55 15.49 10.83 -5.21
CA PRO A 55 16.94 10.90 -5.22
C PRO A 55 17.55 9.88 -4.24
N PRO A 56 18.79 9.42 -4.49
CA PRO A 56 19.51 8.57 -3.55
C PRO A 56 19.56 9.19 -2.15
N GLY A 57 19.27 8.38 -1.13
CA GLY A 57 19.27 8.80 0.28
C GLY A 57 17.93 9.25 0.83
N ILE A 58 16.92 9.49 0.00
CA ILE A 58 15.56 9.87 0.43
C ILE A 58 14.54 8.87 -0.13
N PRO A 59 14.44 7.65 0.41
CA PRO A 59 13.50 6.65 -0.10
C PRO A 59 12.06 6.91 0.32
N VAL A 60 11.10 6.52 -0.54
CA VAL A 60 9.69 6.36 -0.23
C VAL A 60 9.20 5.00 -0.69
N ALA A 61 8.26 4.39 0.03
CA ALA A 61 7.63 3.14 -0.37
C ALA A 61 6.34 3.45 -1.15
N THR A 62 6.37 3.37 -2.47
CA THR A 62 5.21 3.72 -3.32
C THR A 62 4.29 2.51 -3.53
N VAL A 63 3.01 2.67 -3.27
CA VAL A 63 1.95 1.70 -3.59
C VAL A 63 1.26 2.05 -4.90
N ALA A 64 0.34 1.18 -5.36
CA ALA A 64 -0.40 1.42 -6.59
C ALA A 64 -1.27 2.69 -6.53
N ILE A 65 -1.62 3.23 -7.70
CA ILE A 65 -2.57 4.34 -7.82
C ILE A 65 -3.88 3.98 -7.12
N ASN A 66 -4.38 4.86 -6.26
CA ASN A 66 -5.54 4.65 -5.38
C ASN A 66 -5.42 3.44 -4.43
N GLY A 67 -4.22 2.89 -4.25
CA GLY A 67 -3.97 1.68 -3.43
C GLY A 67 -3.97 1.92 -1.92
N ALA A 68 -4.95 2.66 -1.40
CA ALA A 68 -5.03 3.04 0.03
C ALA A 68 -5.03 1.83 0.98
N MET A 69 -5.70 0.74 0.62
CA MET A 69 -5.71 -0.50 1.39
C MET A 69 -4.29 -1.06 1.53
N ASN A 70 -3.55 -1.16 0.43
CA ASN A 70 -2.17 -1.65 0.44
C ASN A 70 -1.22 -0.70 1.15
N ALA A 71 -1.45 0.61 1.11
CA ALA A 71 -0.68 1.56 1.91
C ALA A 71 -0.87 1.30 3.42
N ALA A 72 -2.12 1.09 3.86
CA ALA A 72 -2.43 0.76 5.25
C ALA A 72 -1.82 -0.59 5.66
N LEU A 73 -1.95 -1.63 4.83
CA LEU A 73 -1.39 -2.95 5.10
C LEU A 73 0.15 -2.93 5.15
N LEU A 74 0.80 -2.13 4.31
CA LEU A 74 2.25 -1.96 4.35
C LEU A 74 2.69 -1.26 5.65
N ALA A 75 1.94 -0.26 6.11
CA ALA A 75 2.18 0.36 7.43
C ALA A 75 2.04 -0.67 8.56
N VAL A 76 1.00 -1.50 8.53
CA VAL A 76 0.82 -2.61 9.48
C VAL A 76 2.02 -3.56 9.45
N GLN A 77 2.52 -3.94 8.26
CA GLN A 77 3.68 -4.80 8.14
C GLN A 77 4.94 -4.19 8.77
N MET A 78 5.18 -2.89 8.55
CA MET A 78 6.32 -2.19 9.15
C MET A 78 6.22 -2.18 10.68
N LEU A 79 5.04 -1.92 11.24
CA LEU A 79 4.80 -1.94 12.69
C LEU A 79 4.90 -3.34 13.28
N ALA A 80 4.44 -4.35 12.56
CA ALA A 80 4.45 -5.75 12.98
C ALA A 80 5.87 -6.34 13.15
N ILE A 81 6.91 -5.70 12.61
CA ILE A 81 8.31 -6.12 12.82
C ILE A 81 8.68 -6.14 14.32
N SER A 82 8.13 -5.20 15.08
CA SER A 82 8.38 -5.06 16.52
C SER A 82 7.15 -5.30 17.41
N ASP A 83 6.03 -5.73 16.82
CA ASP A 83 4.77 -5.98 17.50
C ASP A 83 4.24 -7.36 17.14
N LYS A 84 4.42 -8.32 18.06
CA LYS A 84 4.05 -9.72 17.84
C LYS A 84 2.54 -9.91 17.65
N GLU A 85 1.72 -9.22 18.44
CA GLU A 85 0.26 -9.32 18.36
C GLU A 85 -0.24 -8.83 16.99
N LEU A 86 0.33 -7.71 16.52
CA LEU A 86 0.02 -7.17 15.20
C LEU A 86 0.46 -8.10 14.07
N ALA A 87 1.63 -8.75 14.22
CA ALA A 87 2.12 -9.74 13.26
C ALA A 87 1.18 -10.95 13.15
N GLU A 88 0.69 -11.46 14.28
CA GLU A 88 -0.26 -12.57 14.32
C GLU A 88 -1.60 -12.20 13.65
N LYS A 89 -2.16 -11.03 13.95
CA LYS A 89 -3.37 -10.51 13.30
C LYS A 89 -3.20 -10.34 11.80
N PHE A 90 -2.04 -9.88 11.36
CA PHE A 90 -1.77 -9.72 9.93
C PHE A 90 -1.61 -11.06 9.21
N ALA A 91 -1.02 -12.07 9.86
CA ALA A 91 -0.95 -13.43 9.34
C ALA A 91 -2.34 -14.06 9.18
N GLU A 92 -3.22 -13.85 10.18
CA GLU A 92 -4.62 -14.29 10.11
C GLU A 92 -5.38 -13.62 8.95
N TYR A 93 -5.24 -12.31 8.79
CA TYR A 93 -5.81 -11.57 7.66
C TYR A 93 -5.39 -12.17 6.30
N LYS A 94 -4.10 -12.46 6.11
CA LYS A 94 -3.59 -13.09 4.89
C LYS A 94 -4.17 -14.51 4.68
N ASN A 95 -4.32 -15.28 5.74
CA ASN A 95 -4.92 -16.60 5.67
C ASN A 95 -6.40 -16.54 5.26
N ASP A 96 -7.14 -15.56 5.75
CA ASP A 96 -8.53 -15.36 5.36
C ASP A 96 -8.70 -14.92 3.91
N LEU A 97 -7.77 -14.13 3.37
CA LEU A 97 -7.73 -13.86 1.93
C LEU A 97 -7.56 -15.14 1.12
N LYS A 98 -6.66 -16.04 1.56
CA LYS A 98 -6.45 -17.34 0.91
C LYS A 98 -7.72 -18.19 0.94
N LYS A 99 -8.42 -18.26 2.07
CA LYS A 99 -9.69 -19.01 2.21
C LYS A 99 -10.76 -18.49 1.24
N LYS A 100 -10.87 -17.16 1.06
CA LYS A 100 -11.81 -16.56 0.10
C LYS A 100 -11.52 -16.98 -1.34
N ILE A 101 -10.25 -17.05 -1.74
CA ILE A 101 -9.85 -17.50 -3.09
C ILE A 101 -10.17 -18.97 -3.28
N VAL A 102 -9.86 -19.82 -2.30
CA VAL A 102 -10.17 -21.26 -2.35
C VAL A 102 -11.67 -21.48 -2.50
N LYS A 103 -12.49 -20.78 -1.71
CA LYS A 103 -13.95 -20.86 -1.80
C LYS A 103 -14.47 -20.41 -3.17
N ALA A 104 -13.99 -19.31 -3.70
CA ALA A 104 -14.37 -18.83 -5.04
C ALA A 104 -13.99 -19.84 -6.14
N ASN A 105 -12.85 -20.51 -6.01
CA ASN A 105 -12.44 -21.58 -6.94
C ASN A 105 -13.35 -22.82 -6.85
N GLU A 106 -13.81 -23.18 -5.66
CA GLU A 106 -14.75 -24.29 -5.47
C GLU A 106 -16.11 -23.96 -6.11
N GLU A 107 -16.63 -22.75 -5.87
CA GLU A 107 -17.86 -22.26 -6.48
C GLU A 107 -17.76 -22.22 -8.02
N LEU A 108 -16.60 -21.85 -8.57
CA LEU A 108 -16.36 -21.81 -10.01
C LEU A 108 -16.37 -23.23 -10.67
N LYS A 109 -16.00 -24.27 -9.95
CA LYS A 109 -16.05 -25.65 -10.45
C LYS A 109 -17.47 -26.14 -10.71
N GLU A 110 -18.47 -25.57 -10.00
CA GLU A 110 -19.88 -25.91 -10.17
C GLU A 110 -20.51 -25.16 -11.35
N VAL A 111 -19.82 -24.16 -11.91
CA VAL A 111 -20.32 -23.38 -13.05
C VAL A 111 -20.11 -24.15 -14.35
N SER A 112 -21.20 -24.50 -15.02
CA SER A 112 -21.16 -25.11 -16.35
C SER A 112 -21.12 -24.02 -17.43
N PHE A 113 -20.06 -23.95 -18.20
CA PHE A 113 -19.95 -23.04 -19.33
C PHE A 113 -20.54 -23.70 -20.61
N LYS A 114 -21.37 -22.93 -21.35
CA LYS A 114 -22.00 -23.38 -22.61
C LYS A 114 -20.98 -23.72 -23.70
N PHE A 115 -19.81 -23.16 -23.66
CA PHE A 115 -18.74 -23.37 -24.63
C PHE A 115 -17.45 -23.77 -23.89
N LYS A 116 -16.89 -24.93 -24.25
CA LYS A 116 -15.54 -25.30 -23.84
C LYS A 116 -14.57 -24.55 -24.76
N THR A 117 -13.81 -23.64 -24.20
CA THR A 117 -12.58 -23.14 -24.85
C THR A 117 -11.50 -24.20 -24.62
N ASN A 118 -11.03 -24.82 -25.69
CA ASN A 118 -9.88 -25.73 -25.66
C ASN A 118 -8.61 -24.92 -25.33
#